data_305caef855d14b72b09651c521fb9f00
#
_entry.id   305caef855d14b72b09651c521fb9f00
#
_cell.length_a   1.000
_cell.length_b   1.000
_cell.length_c   1.000
_cell.angle_alpha   90.00
_cell.angle_beta   90.00
_cell.angle_gamma   90.00
#
_symmetry.space_group_name_H-M   'P 1'
#
loop_
_entity.id
_entity.type
_entity.pdbx_description
1 polymer ?
#
loop_
_entity_poly.entity_id
_entity_poly.type
_entity_poly.pdbx_seq_one_letter_code
_entity_poly.pdbx_strand_id
1 'polypeptide(L)'
;ELEIPCYVLEDGTRVFSGRGIQKAIGYDNKSGQWMSSFCKMEGISSYLCAGDNSISERLSNPVKFKRNDAGGSQSTTNGYEVTLLVDICSAIIDANRAGVFNDETIVRNADIIIRSVAKVGIIALVDEATGYQYERENDELQKILKAYISEELLPWQKRFPDIFYKELFR
;
A
#
# COMPACT_ATOMS: atom_id res chain seq x y z
N GLU A 1 12.61 6.84 0.49
CA GLU A 1 11.48 6.97 -0.42
C GLU A 1 10.72 5.65 -0.47
N LEU A 2 9.42 5.66 -0.16
CA LEU A 2 8.59 4.46 -0.23
C LEU A 2 8.16 4.26 -1.68
N GLU A 3 8.86 3.42 -2.42
CA GLU A 3 8.47 3.00 -3.75
C GLU A 3 7.70 1.68 -3.67
N ILE A 4 6.47 1.67 -4.17
CA ILE A 4 5.64 0.47 -4.26
C ILE A 4 5.56 0.09 -5.74
N PRO A 5 6.25 -0.97 -6.19
CA PRO A 5 6.17 -1.43 -7.57
C PRO A 5 4.73 -1.78 -7.92
N CYS A 6 4.20 -1.14 -8.97
CA CYS A 6 2.87 -1.38 -9.50
C CYS A 6 2.94 -1.77 -10.98
N TYR A 7 1.96 -2.52 -11.42
CA TYR A 7 1.93 -3.08 -12.77
C TYR A 7 0.50 -2.97 -13.33
N VAL A 8 0.40 -2.80 -14.63
CA VAL A 8 -0.88 -2.89 -15.37
C VAL A 8 -0.77 -4.12 -16.26
N LEU A 9 -1.71 -5.03 -16.11
CA LEU A 9 -1.79 -6.26 -16.89
C LEU A 9 -2.44 -5.99 -18.26
N GLU A 10 -2.36 -6.95 -19.18
CA GLU A 10 -2.88 -6.81 -20.55
C GLU A 10 -4.40 -6.56 -20.59
N ASP A 11 -5.14 -7.08 -19.61
CA ASP A 11 -6.58 -6.86 -19.43
C ASP A 11 -6.93 -5.51 -18.77
N GLY A 12 -5.92 -4.68 -18.46
CA GLY A 12 -6.07 -3.40 -17.79
C GLY A 12 -6.14 -3.49 -16.26
N THR A 13 -6.06 -4.68 -15.67
CA THR A 13 -6.04 -4.86 -14.22
C THR A 13 -4.77 -4.25 -13.62
N ARG A 14 -4.93 -3.41 -12.60
CA ARG A 14 -3.84 -2.76 -11.88
C ARG A 14 -3.51 -3.57 -10.65
N VAL A 15 -2.22 -3.93 -10.48
CA VAL A 15 -1.78 -4.80 -9.38
C VAL A 15 -0.54 -4.26 -8.68
N PHE A 16 -0.45 -4.53 -7.38
CA PHE A 16 0.79 -4.46 -6.60
C PHE A 16 1.37 -5.86 -6.41
N SER A 17 2.68 -5.97 -6.32
CA SER A 17 3.31 -7.21 -5.87
C SER A 17 3.09 -7.42 -4.37
N GLY A 18 3.07 -8.67 -3.92
CA GLY A 18 2.94 -8.97 -2.49
C GLY A 18 4.04 -8.32 -1.65
N ARG A 19 5.27 -8.25 -2.15
CA ARG A 19 6.38 -7.54 -1.48
C ARG A 19 6.17 -6.03 -1.45
N GLY A 20 5.55 -5.46 -2.47
CA GLY A 20 5.17 -4.04 -2.49
C GLY A 20 4.18 -3.72 -1.37
N ILE A 21 3.13 -4.52 -1.22
CA ILE A 21 2.15 -4.36 -0.14
C ILE A 21 2.81 -4.50 1.23
N GLN A 22 3.63 -5.54 1.42
CA GLN A 22 4.36 -5.78 2.67
C GLN A 22 5.19 -4.57 3.09
N LYS A 23 5.97 -4.03 2.15
CA LYS A 23 6.82 -2.86 2.37
C LYS A 23 5.97 -1.61 2.69
N ALA A 24 4.84 -1.44 2.00
CA ALA A 24 3.95 -0.30 2.21
C ALA A 24 3.39 -0.25 3.64
N ILE A 25 2.91 -1.37 4.16
CA ILE A 25 2.37 -1.45 5.52
C ILE A 25 3.46 -1.53 6.60
N GLY A 26 4.73 -1.73 6.23
CA GLY A 26 5.84 -1.83 7.17
C GLY A 26 5.89 -3.15 7.94
N TYR A 27 5.31 -4.22 7.40
CA TYR A 27 5.37 -5.55 8.01
C TYR A 27 6.70 -6.23 7.71
N ASP A 28 7.59 -6.25 8.70
CA ASP A 28 8.92 -6.87 8.55
C ASP A 28 8.85 -8.39 8.73
N ASN A 29 8.69 -9.10 7.61
CA ASN A 29 8.74 -10.56 7.57
C ASN A 29 9.49 -11.02 6.32
N LYS A 30 10.56 -11.79 6.50
CA LYS A 30 11.41 -12.28 5.40
C LYS A 30 10.83 -13.50 4.68
N SER A 31 9.78 -14.13 5.22
CA SER A 31 9.12 -15.29 4.62
C SER A 31 8.45 -14.93 3.29
N GLY A 32 8.56 -15.85 2.32
CA GLY A 32 7.76 -15.77 1.08
C GLY A 32 6.25 -15.92 1.30
N GLN A 33 5.84 -16.45 2.46
CA GLN A 33 4.44 -16.65 2.86
C GLN A 33 3.96 -15.63 3.89
N TRP A 34 4.57 -14.44 3.94
CA TRP A 34 4.25 -13.40 4.90
C TRP A 34 2.75 -13.04 4.91
N MET A 35 2.11 -13.05 3.74
CA MET A 35 0.70 -12.73 3.56
C MET A 35 -0.20 -13.67 4.38
N SER A 36 0.06 -14.98 4.28
CA SER A 36 -0.67 -15.99 5.07
C SER A 36 -0.43 -15.82 6.57
N SER A 37 0.78 -15.47 6.97
CA SER A 37 1.11 -15.21 8.37
C SER A 37 0.40 -13.96 8.90
N PHE A 38 0.38 -12.89 8.11
CA PHE A 38 -0.28 -11.64 8.45
C PHE A 38 -1.81 -11.83 8.59
N CYS A 39 -2.43 -12.56 7.67
CA CYS A 39 -3.87 -12.83 7.73
C CYS A 39 -4.30 -13.68 8.93
N LYS A 40 -3.37 -14.42 9.53
CA LYS A 40 -3.62 -15.27 10.70
C LYS A 40 -3.26 -14.59 12.03
N MET A 41 -2.74 -13.37 12.00
CA MET A 41 -2.39 -12.66 13.22
C MET A 41 -3.62 -12.46 14.11
N GLU A 42 -3.46 -12.77 15.39
CA GLU A 42 -4.47 -12.50 16.39
C GLU A 42 -4.85 -11.01 16.41
N GLY A 43 -6.14 -10.72 16.53
CA GLY A 43 -6.66 -9.36 16.54
C GLY A 43 -6.95 -8.76 15.16
N ILE A 44 -6.30 -9.20 14.08
CA ILE A 44 -6.54 -8.64 12.75
C ILE A 44 -7.34 -9.59 11.83
N SER A 45 -7.25 -10.90 12.07
CA SER A 45 -7.85 -11.92 11.21
C SER A 45 -9.36 -11.76 11.05
N SER A 46 -10.08 -11.38 12.10
CA SER A 46 -11.53 -11.15 12.05
C SER A 46 -11.92 -9.99 11.14
N TYR A 47 -11.09 -8.95 11.07
CA TYR A 47 -11.31 -7.78 10.21
C TYR A 47 -10.95 -8.05 8.74
N LEU A 48 -10.00 -8.95 8.50
CA LEU A 48 -9.63 -9.39 7.15
C LEU A 48 -10.62 -10.43 6.57
N CYS A 49 -11.35 -11.13 7.42
CA CYS A 49 -12.30 -12.18 7.03
C CYS A 49 -13.76 -11.72 7.04
N ALA A 50 -14.05 -10.45 7.35
CA ALA A 50 -15.41 -9.94 7.39
C ALA A 50 -15.98 -9.67 5.98
N GLY A 51 -17.24 -10.08 5.75
CA GLY A 51 -17.99 -9.78 4.52
C GLY A 51 -17.92 -10.84 3.42
N ASP A 52 -18.82 -10.70 2.42
CA ASP A 52 -19.02 -11.67 1.31
C ASP A 52 -17.89 -11.69 0.27
N ASN A 53 -17.02 -10.69 0.26
CA ASN A 53 -15.83 -10.64 -0.59
C ASN A 53 -14.64 -10.31 0.31
N SER A 54 -14.36 -11.23 1.23
CA SER A 54 -13.40 -11.00 2.29
C SER A 54 -12.02 -10.65 1.74
N ILE A 55 -11.34 -9.75 2.44
CA ILE A 55 -9.95 -9.38 2.13
C ILE A 55 -9.09 -10.65 2.13
N SER A 56 -9.34 -11.57 3.04
CA SER A 56 -8.65 -12.85 3.16
C SER A 56 -8.82 -13.72 1.91
N GLU A 57 -10.02 -13.77 1.32
CA GLU A 57 -10.27 -14.51 0.09
C GLU A 57 -9.51 -13.91 -1.09
N ARG A 58 -9.57 -12.58 -1.25
CA ARG A 58 -8.82 -11.86 -2.30
C ARG A 58 -7.31 -12.03 -2.14
N LEU A 59 -6.81 -12.09 -0.92
CA LEU A 59 -5.40 -12.36 -0.64
C LEU A 59 -5.00 -13.81 -0.96
N SER A 60 -5.93 -14.75 -0.87
CA SER A 60 -5.69 -16.16 -1.18
C SER A 60 -5.67 -16.47 -2.68
N ASN A 61 -6.23 -15.58 -3.50
CA ASN A 61 -6.36 -15.72 -4.95
C ASN A 61 -5.59 -14.65 -5.74
N PRO A 62 -4.25 -14.59 -5.64
CA PRO A 62 -3.45 -13.62 -6.38
C PRO A 62 -3.45 -13.90 -7.88
N VAL A 63 -3.39 -12.85 -8.68
CA VAL A 63 -3.12 -12.94 -10.12
C VAL A 63 -1.64 -13.23 -10.33
N LYS A 64 -1.31 -14.29 -11.07
CA LYS A 64 0.08 -14.63 -11.40
C LYS A 64 0.50 -13.95 -12.69
N PHE A 65 1.58 -13.18 -12.65
CA PHE A 65 2.12 -12.51 -13.82
C PHE A 65 3.66 -12.61 -13.87
N LYS A 66 4.23 -12.38 -15.04
CA LYS A 66 5.68 -12.33 -15.24
C LYS A 66 6.13 -10.87 -15.27
N ARG A 67 7.20 -10.57 -14.55
CA ARG A 67 7.79 -9.23 -14.55
C ARG A 67 8.84 -9.12 -15.64
N ASN A 68 8.79 -8.04 -16.41
CA ASN A 68 9.79 -7.76 -17.45
C ASN A 68 11.06 -7.10 -16.89
N ASP A 69 11.00 -6.56 -15.67
CA ASP A 69 12.10 -5.88 -14.98
C ASP A 69 13.01 -6.78 -14.14
N ALA A 70 12.63 -8.04 -13.98
CA ALA A 70 13.44 -9.04 -13.26
C ALA A 70 14.51 -9.63 -14.18
N GLY A 71 15.70 -9.05 -14.16
CA GLY A 71 16.83 -9.49 -14.99
C GLY A 71 17.06 -11.01 -14.96
N GLY A 72 16.94 -11.66 -16.10
CA GLY A 72 17.42 -13.00 -16.41
C GLY A 72 16.59 -14.19 -15.95
N SER A 73 15.70 -14.09 -15.00
CA SER A 73 14.77 -15.16 -14.60
C SER A 73 13.34 -14.66 -14.64
N GLN A 74 12.52 -15.20 -15.54
CA GLN A 74 11.10 -14.90 -15.62
C GLN A 74 10.36 -15.53 -14.43
N SER A 75 10.62 -15.06 -13.21
CA SER A 75 9.92 -15.56 -12.04
C SER A 75 8.47 -15.05 -12.03
N THR A 76 7.56 -15.98 -11.90
CA THR A 76 6.14 -15.66 -11.70
C THR A 76 5.97 -14.91 -10.37
N THR A 77 5.31 -13.77 -10.43
CA THR A 77 5.03 -12.90 -9.27
C THR A 77 3.54 -12.92 -8.97
N ASN A 78 3.17 -12.96 -7.70
CA ASN A 78 1.81 -12.79 -7.26
C ASN A 78 1.46 -11.30 -7.26
N GLY A 79 0.43 -10.95 -8.04
CA GLY A 79 -0.17 -9.62 -8.10
C GLY A 79 -1.48 -9.58 -7.34
N TYR A 80 -1.72 -8.47 -6.66
CA TYR A 80 -2.95 -8.19 -5.93
C TYR A 80 -3.54 -6.89 -6.47
N GLU A 81 -4.83 -6.91 -6.76
CA GLU A 81 -5.54 -5.75 -7.27
C GLU A 81 -5.34 -4.54 -6.31
N VAL A 82 -5.11 -3.36 -6.88
CA VAL A 82 -4.59 -2.20 -6.11
C VAL A 82 -5.51 -1.72 -4.99
N THR A 83 -6.84 -1.87 -5.11
CA THR A 83 -7.77 -1.47 -4.07
C THR A 83 -7.65 -2.31 -2.81
N LEU A 84 -7.11 -3.53 -2.93
CA LEU A 84 -6.87 -4.42 -1.80
C LEU A 84 -5.93 -3.80 -0.75
N LEU A 85 -4.96 -2.96 -1.17
CA LEU A 85 -4.11 -2.25 -0.23
C LEU A 85 -4.92 -1.30 0.67
N VAL A 86 -5.90 -0.61 0.09
CA VAL A 86 -6.80 0.30 0.84
C VAL A 86 -7.65 -0.50 1.83
N ASP A 87 -8.19 -1.64 1.41
CA ASP A 87 -9.00 -2.51 2.26
C ASP A 87 -8.19 -3.09 3.43
N ILE A 88 -6.94 -3.52 3.17
CA ILE A 88 -6.02 -3.98 4.22
C ILE A 88 -5.74 -2.86 5.22
N CYS A 89 -5.42 -1.66 4.75
CA CYS A 89 -5.14 -0.52 5.62
C CYS A 89 -6.38 -0.15 6.46
N SER A 90 -7.58 -0.20 5.89
CA SER A 90 -8.83 0.04 6.62
C SER A 90 -9.05 -1.01 7.72
N ALA A 91 -8.84 -2.29 7.42
CA ALA A 91 -8.95 -3.37 8.40
C ALA A 91 -7.95 -3.22 9.56
N ILE A 92 -6.71 -2.80 9.27
CA ILE A 92 -5.69 -2.51 10.29
C ILE A 92 -6.16 -1.38 11.23
N ILE A 93 -6.67 -0.29 10.65
CA ILE A 93 -7.15 0.86 11.42
C ILE A 93 -8.35 0.49 12.30
N ASP A 94 -9.30 -0.28 11.76
CA ASP A 94 -10.49 -0.70 12.50
C ASP A 94 -10.14 -1.68 13.63
N ALA A 95 -9.22 -2.61 13.41
CA ALA A 95 -8.71 -3.50 14.46
C ALA A 95 -7.98 -2.72 15.56
N ASN A 96 -7.24 -1.67 15.21
CA ASN A 96 -6.60 -0.79 16.19
C ASN A 96 -7.62 0.03 16.99
N ARG A 97 -8.64 0.59 16.34
CA ARG A 97 -9.73 1.31 17.03
C ARG A 97 -10.48 0.43 18.01
N ALA A 98 -10.64 -0.84 17.68
CA ALA A 98 -11.22 -1.84 18.57
C ALA A 98 -10.27 -2.29 19.71
N GLY A 99 -9.02 -1.85 19.71
CA GLY A 99 -8.01 -2.19 20.72
C GLY A 99 -7.45 -3.61 20.62
N VAL A 100 -7.70 -4.31 19.49
CA VAL A 100 -7.28 -5.72 19.30
C VAL A 100 -6.00 -5.86 18.47
N PHE A 101 -5.54 -4.78 17.85
CA PHE A 101 -4.28 -4.73 17.10
C PHE A 101 -3.52 -3.43 17.40
N ASN A 102 -2.28 -3.54 17.92
CA ASN A 102 -1.54 -2.41 18.47
C ASN A 102 -0.09 -2.28 17.95
N ASP A 103 0.21 -2.76 16.74
CA ASP A 103 1.50 -2.48 16.10
C ASP A 103 1.54 -1.03 15.61
N GLU A 104 2.22 -0.15 16.36
CA GLU A 104 2.25 1.29 16.08
C GLU A 104 2.80 1.63 14.69
N THR A 105 3.76 0.85 14.20
CA THR A 105 4.38 1.09 12.89
C THR A 105 3.41 0.75 11.77
N ILE A 106 2.78 -0.40 11.84
CA ILE A 106 1.82 -0.87 10.84
C ILE A 106 0.58 0.04 10.83
N VAL A 107 0.04 0.36 12.00
CA VAL A 107 -1.14 1.24 12.13
C VAL A 107 -0.86 2.63 11.57
N ARG A 108 0.30 3.21 11.91
CA ARG A 108 0.71 4.52 11.38
C ARG A 108 0.84 4.51 9.87
N ASN A 109 1.51 3.51 9.31
CA ASN A 109 1.69 3.41 7.86
C ASN A 109 0.34 3.24 7.15
N ALA A 110 -0.56 2.42 7.69
CA ALA A 110 -1.92 2.26 7.16
C ALA A 110 -2.68 3.59 7.15
N ASP A 111 -2.63 4.35 8.22
CA ASP A 111 -3.30 5.66 8.34
C ASP A 111 -2.71 6.69 7.34
N ILE A 112 -1.38 6.75 7.19
CA ILE A 112 -0.72 7.62 6.21
C ILE A 112 -1.15 7.25 4.79
N ILE A 113 -1.17 5.97 4.44
CA ILE A 113 -1.58 5.49 3.12
C ILE A 113 -3.02 5.90 2.83
N ILE A 114 -3.95 5.60 3.72
CA ILE A 114 -5.38 5.92 3.54
C ILE A 114 -5.57 7.41 3.31
N ARG A 115 -5.00 8.25 4.16
CA ARG A 115 -5.15 9.72 4.04
C ARG A 115 -4.54 10.26 2.76
N SER A 116 -3.36 9.77 2.39
CA SER A 116 -2.67 10.23 1.18
C SER A 116 -3.40 9.80 -0.09
N VAL A 117 -3.85 8.55 -0.15
CA VAL A 117 -4.61 8.04 -1.30
C VAL A 117 -5.97 8.73 -1.43
N ALA A 118 -6.66 9.02 -0.32
CA ALA A 118 -7.92 9.74 -0.35
C ALA A 118 -7.75 11.18 -0.90
N LYS A 119 -6.70 11.90 -0.50
CA LYS A 119 -6.40 13.24 -1.03
C LYS A 119 -6.13 13.21 -2.54
N VAL A 120 -5.30 12.27 -3.00
CA VAL A 120 -5.01 12.11 -4.43
C VAL A 120 -6.25 11.67 -5.20
N GLY A 121 -7.03 10.76 -4.63
CA GLY A 121 -8.26 10.26 -5.26
C GLY A 121 -9.28 11.36 -5.51
N ILE A 122 -9.49 12.26 -4.55
CA ILE A 122 -10.43 13.37 -4.75
C ILE A 122 -9.94 14.35 -5.82
N ILE A 123 -8.64 14.62 -5.89
CA ILE A 123 -8.05 15.45 -6.94
C ILE A 123 -8.28 14.80 -8.31
N ALA A 124 -7.99 13.52 -8.45
CA ALA A 124 -8.17 12.80 -9.71
C ALA A 124 -9.63 12.80 -10.18
N LEU A 125 -10.59 12.63 -9.25
CA LEU A 125 -12.02 12.69 -9.57
C LEU A 125 -12.46 14.09 -10.06
N VAL A 126 -11.94 15.14 -9.45
CA VAL A 126 -12.23 16.51 -9.88
C VAL A 126 -11.62 16.78 -11.26
N ASP A 127 -10.39 16.35 -11.50
CA ASP A 127 -9.71 16.50 -12.77
C ASP A 127 -10.45 15.76 -13.90
N GLU A 128 -10.95 14.56 -13.62
CA GLU A 128 -11.79 13.80 -14.55
C GLU A 128 -13.10 14.54 -14.86
N ALA A 129 -13.81 15.00 -13.82
CA ALA A 129 -15.09 15.67 -13.96
C ALA A 129 -15.00 17.02 -14.72
N THR A 130 -13.87 17.69 -14.62
CA THR A 130 -13.61 18.98 -15.28
C THR A 130 -12.90 18.85 -16.63
N GLY A 131 -12.42 17.66 -16.99
CA GLY A 131 -11.58 17.43 -18.16
C GLY A 131 -10.11 17.83 -17.99
N TYR A 132 -9.73 18.36 -16.81
CA TYR A 132 -8.37 18.84 -16.54
C TYR A 132 -7.31 17.73 -16.60
N GLN A 133 -7.69 16.48 -16.45
CA GLN A 133 -6.77 15.32 -16.57
C GLN A 133 -5.99 15.29 -17.89
N TYR A 134 -6.52 15.86 -18.97
CA TYR A 134 -5.87 15.94 -20.28
C TYR A 134 -4.78 17.02 -20.35
N GLU A 135 -4.83 18.00 -19.45
CA GLU A 135 -3.87 19.10 -19.34
C GLU A 135 -2.77 18.84 -18.31
N ARG A 136 -2.99 17.81 -17.46
CA ARG A 136 -2.09 17.47 -16.37
C ARG A 136 -0.81 16.78 -16.88
N GLU A 137 0.33 17.12 -16.29
CA GLU A 137 1.58 16.40 -16.50
C GLU A 137 1.48 14.93 -16.11
N ASN A 138 2.15 14.03 -16.83
CA ASN A 138 2.04 12.58 -16.65
C ASN A 138 2.37 12.08 -15.25
N ASP A 139 3.23 12.78 -14.51
CA ASP A 139 3.69 12.39 -13.18
C ASP A 139 3.16 13.26 -12.04
N GLU A 140 2.23 14.18 -12.34
CA GLU A 140 1.74 15.14 -11.35
C GLU A 140 1.07 14.48 -10.14
N LEU A 141 0.20 13.48 -10.36
CA LEU A 141 -0.41 12.75 -9.25
C LEU A 141 0.61 12.04 -8.37
N GLN A 142 1.70 11.55 -8.94
CA GLN A 142 2.79 10.95 -8.16
C GLN A 142 3.52 12.00 -7.32
N LYS A 143 3.77 13.19 -7.87
CA LYS A 143 4.38 14.31 -7.15
C LYS A 143 3.48 14.74 -5.97
N ILE A 144 2.17 14.87 -6.21
CA ILE A 144 1.20 15.21 -5.18
C ILE A 144 1.16 14.15 -4.09
N LEU A 145 1.11 12.86 -4.44
CA LEU A 145 1.13 11.75 -3.49
C LEU A 145 2.40 11.77 -2.62
N LYS A 146 3.56 11.95 -3.25
CA LYS A 146 4.85 12.06 -2.53
C LYS A 146 4.86 13.24 -1.56
N ALA A 147 4.30 14.39 -1.96
CA ALA A 147 4.19 15.56 -1.10
C ALA A 147 3.32 15.28 0.14
N TYR A 148 2.16 14.65 -0.02
CA TYR A 148 1.29 14.31 1.11
C TYR A 148 1.94 13.29 2.05
N ILE A 149 2.59 12.26 1.55
CA ILE A 149 3.31 11.27 2.36
C ILE A 149 4.44 11.95 3.14
N SER A 150 5.19 12.84 2.50
CA SER A 150 6.28 13.59 3.14
C SER A 150 5.75 14.52 4.24
N GLU A 151 4.64 15.21 4.00
CA GLU A 151 3.98 16.08 4.97
C GLU A 151 3.53 15.29 6.21
N GLU A 152 2.90 14.13 6.03
CA GLU A 152 2.45 13.26 7.12
C GLU A 152 3.63 12.69 7.93
N LEU A 153 4.79 12.50 7.32
CA LEU A 153 6.01 12.06 8.01
C LEU A 153 6.74 13.18 8.75
N LEU A 154 6.52 14.46 8.39
CA LEU A 154 7.19 15.62 9.00
C LEU A 154 7.09 15.68 10.54
N PRO A 155 5.94 15.41 11.18
CA PRO A 155 5.84 15.43 12.64
C PRO A 155 6.75 14.40 13.31
N TRP A 156 7.04 13.31 12.63
CA TRP A 156 7.93 12.25 13.09
C TRP A 156 9.40 12.62 12.85
N GLN A 157 9.68 13.33 11.76
CA GLN A 157 11.02 13.85 11.48
C GLN A 157 11.56 14.71 12.62
N LYS A 158 10.75 15.53 13.24
CA LYS A 158 11.14 16.38 14.38
C LYS A 158 11.45 15.60 15.66
N ARG A 159 11.12 14.31 15.73
CA ARG A 159 11.36 13.45 16.91
C ARG A 159 12.64 12.63 16.84
N PHE A 160 13.26 12.54 15.65
CA PHE A 160 14.46 11.75 15.44
C PHE A 160 15.64 12.66 15.05
N PRO A 161 16.89 12.38 15.49
CA PRO A 161 18.08 13.14 15.10
C PRO A 161 18.32 13.09 13.59
N ASP A 162 18.87 14.14 13.00
CA ASP A 162 19.16 14.28 11.55
C ASP A 162 19.97 13.11 10.94
N ILE A 163 20.73 12.39 11.74
CA ILE A 163 21.50 11.20 11.35
C ILE A 163 20.58 10.06 10.89
N PHE A 164 19.41 9.89 11.51
CA PHE A 164 18.46 8.83 11.16
C PHE A 164 17.85 9.02 9.76
N TYR A 165 17.69 10.27 9.34
CA TYR A 165 17.15 10.61 8.01
C TYR A 165 18.14 10.37 6.89
N LYS A 166 19.43 10.61 7.11
CA LYS A 166 20.48 10.39 6.10
C LYS A 166 20.62 8.90 5.73
N GLU A 167 20.24 8.00 6.61
CA GLU A 167 20.28 6.56 6.35
C GLU A 167 18.99 6.00 5.72
N LEU A 168 17.84 6.63 5.98
CA LEU A 168 16.54 6.24 5.41
C LEU A 168 16.34 6.70 3.96
N PHE A 169 17.03 7.78 3.56
CA PHE A 169 16.88 8.41 2.23
C PHE A 169 18.14 8.31 1.36
N ARG A 170 19.05 7.41 1.68
CA ARG A 170 20.15 6.97 0.82
C ARG A 170 19.70 5.73 0.05
#